data_8019519b949e91ddce9600d39d909309
#
_entry.id   8019519b949e91ddce9600d39d909309
#
_cell.length_a   1.000
_cell.length_b   1.000
_cell.length_c   1.000
_cell.angle_alpha   90.00
_cell.angle_beta   90.00
_cell.angle_gamma   90.00
#
_symmetry.space_group_name_H-M   'P 1'
#
loop_
_entity.id
_entity.type
_entity.pdbx_description
1 polymer ?
#
loop_
_entity_poly.entity_id
_entity_poly.type
_entity_poly.pdbx_seq_one_letter_code
_entity_poly.pdbx_strand_id
1 'polypeptide(L)'
;MDTALPWFKDAFPIYLAPMAGVTDKVFRQICKGYGADVLVTEFVSAEGVFRRNERTREYLDFDACERPIGVQLFGADGTHMAEAAKQVVDWVAPDFIDLNFGCPVNKVVAKNGGSALLKDCPTLTSVAKAVVDAVAPLPVTAKIRIGWDADSVNAVRVAEILERCGIAALAVHGRTRAQGYSGEADWRVIGDVAQAVTIPVIGNGDLFSPQEVMRRRAEPKIAGVMIGRAAMSAPWIFRQIKHYLATGELSPAPELSERWDAIIEHCRRHAENWGDEEQAIRAMRARLMAYSKNFPEAKALRKKFQHVATLADVERIAEEHLATAATMSDFVGQAFLPATA
;
A
#
# COMPACT_ATOMS: atom_id res chain seq x y z
N MET A 1 5.06 -23.04 10.46
CA MET A 1 3.68 -22.57 10.69
C MET A 1 2.83 -23.06 9.54
N ASP A 2 1.84 -23.88 9.81
CA ASP A 2 0.86 -24.26 8.80
C ASP A 2 -0.17 -23.13 8.73
N THR A 3 0.12 -22.12 7.90
CA THR A 3 -0.75 -20.94 7.78
C THR A 3 -1.67 -21.14 6.57
N ALA A 4 -2.91 -20.72 6.69
CA ALA A 4 -3.87 -20.68 5.58
C ALA A 4 -3.41 -19.77 4.41
N LEU A 5 -2.27 -19.07 4.58
CA LEU A 5 -1.70 -18.11 3.66
C LEU A 5 -0.36 -18.65 3.11
N PRO A 6 -0.36 -19.27 1.92
CA PRO A 6 0.80 -20.02 1.41
C PRO A 6 2.05 -19.18 1.16
N TRP A 7 1.90 -17.88 0.96
CA TRP A 7 3.02 -16.97 0.72
C TRP A 7 3.86 -16.62 1.96
N PHE A 8 3.49 -17.11 3.16
CA PHE A 8 4.34 -17.05 4.34
C PHE A 8 5.24 -18.29 4.51
N LYS A 9 5.03 -19.34 3.69
CA LYS A 9 5.81 -20.55 3.79
C LYS A 9 7.25 -20.28 3.32
N ASP A 10 8.19 -20.36 4.27
CA ASP A 10 9.63 -20.16 4.02
C ASP A 10 10.00 -18.82 3.34
N ALA A 11 9.13 -17.82 3.47
CA ALA A 11 9.28 -16.53 2.84
C ALA A 11 9.00 -15.36 3.80
N PHE A 12 9.56 -14.20 3.47
CA PHE A 12 9.30 -12.93 4.11
C PHE A 12 8.60 -12.00 3.09
N PRO A 13 7.27 -12.04 2.98
CA PRO A 13 6.55 -11.33 1.94
C PRO A 13 6.56 -9.81 2.14
N ILE A 14 6.64 -9.10 1.03
CA ILE A 14 6.58 -7.64 0.97
C ILE A 14 5.24 -7.24 0.34
N TYR A 15 4.37 -6.66 1.15
CA TYR A 15 3.04 -6.23 0.75
C TYR A 15 3.04 -4.80 0.21
N LEU A 16 2.17 -4.52 -0.76
CA LEU A 16 1.74 -3.16 -1.06
C LEU A 16 0.58 -2.78 -0.12
N ALA A 17 0.71 -1.66 0.58
CA ALA A 17 -0.35 -1.17 1.47
C ALA A 17 -1.57 -0.68 0.69
N PRO A 18 -2.80 -0.97 1.14
CA PRO A 18 -4.01 -0.36 0.59
C PRO A 18 -4.04 1.13 0.91
N MET A 19 -4.12 1.97 -0.13
CA MET A 19 -4.11 3.44 -0.01
C MET A 19 -5.18 4.04 -0.92
N ALA A 20 -6.23 4.63 -0.32
CA ALA A 20 -7.34 5.22 -1.05
C ALA A 20 -6.88 6.29 -2.05
N GLY A 21 -7.37 6.22 -3.28
CA GLY A 21 -6.98 7.08 -4.38
C GLY A 21 -5.54 6.86 -4.86
N VAL A 22 -4.90 5.75 -4.47
CA VAL A 22 -3.52 5.43 -4.82
C VAL A 22 -3.35 4.02 -5.37
N THR A 23 -3.84 3.01 -4.69
CA THR A 23 -3.64 1.61 -5.06
C THR A 23 -4.75 1.08 -5.96
N ASP A 24 -5.07 1.84 -7.02
CA ASP A 24 -5.91 1.39 -8.12
C ASP A 24 -5.27 0.20 -8.86
N LYS A 25 -6.03 -0.42 -9.74
CA LYS A 25 -5.61 -1.61 -10.51
C LYS A 25 -4.27 -1.41 -11.21
N VAL A 26 -4.10 -0.30 -11.92
CA VAL A 26 -2.88 -0.02 -12.69
C VAL A 26 -1.66 0.11 -11.77
N PHE A 27 -1.78 0.85 -10.67
CA PHE A 27 -0.67 1.02 -9.74
C PHE A 27 -0.31 -0.27 -9.01
N ARG A 28 -1.30 -1.09 -8.65
CA ARG A 28 -1.06 -2.42 -8.08
C ARG A 28 -0.26 -3.30 -9.02
N GLN A 29 -0.63 -3.33 -10.30
CA GLN A 29 0.09 -4.11 -11.34
C GLN A 29 1.52 -3.61 -11.55
N ILE A 30 1.74 -2.30 -11.53
CA ILE A 30 3.09 -1.71 -11.58
C ILE A 30 3.93 -2.18 -10.39
N CYS A 31 3.41 -2.06 -9.16
CA CYS A 31 4.10 -2.52 -7.96
C CYS A 31 4.36 -4.04 -7.99
N LYS A 32 3.40 -4.82 -8.52
CA LYS A 32 3.57 -6.26 -8.72
C LYS A 32 4.71 -6.56 -9.70
N GLY A 33 4.79 -5.86 -10.81
CA GLY A 33 5.87 -5.98 -11.80
C GLY A 33 7.24 -5.64 -11.20
N TYR A 34 7.30 -4.77 -10.20
CA TYR A 34 8.52 -4.48 -9.44
C TYR A 34 8.78 -5.45 -8.29
N GLY A 35 7.93 -6.45 -8.05
CA GLY A 35 8.19 -7.52 -7.09
C GLY A 35 7.45 -7.41 -5.76
N ALA A 36 6.37 -6.62 -5.66
CA ALA A 36 5.45 -6.73 -4.53
C ALA A 36 4.87 -8.16 -4.48
N ASP A 37 4.98 -8.85 -3.33
CA ASP A 37 4.54 -10.23 -3.21
C ASP A 37 3.02 -10.34 -3.12
N VAL A 38 2.41 -9.52 -2.26
CA VAL A 38 0.99 -9.55 -1.95
C VAL A 38 0.39 -8.18 -2.10
N LEU A 39 -0.75 -8.11 -2.74
CA LEU A 39 -1.49 -6.88 -2.98
C LEU A 39 -2.79 -6.86 -2.18
N VAL A 40 -3.27 -5.66 -1.89
CA VAL A 40 -4.58 -5.42 -1.29
C VAL A 40 -5.26 -4.29 -2.06
N THR A 41 -6.54 -4.44 -2.40
CA THR A 41 -7.30 -3.41 -3.11
C THR A 41 -7.46 -2.14 -2.26
N GLU A 42 -7.87 -1.05 -2.87
CA GLU A 42 -8.42 0.06 -2.09
C GLU A 42 -9.60 -0.44 -1.26
N PHE A 43 -9.80 0.15 -0.07
CA PHE A 43 -10.89 -0.28 0.78
C PHE A 43 -12.25 0.17 0.24
N VAL A 44 -13.22 -0.71 0.25
CA VAL A 44 -14.61 -0.42 -0.10
C VAL A 44 -15.52 -0.53 1.11
N SER A 45 -16.61 0.26 1.08
CA SER A 45 -17.64 0.20 2.13
C SER A 45 -18.46 -1.06 1.99
N ALA A 46 -18.62 -1.83 3.06
CA ALA A 46 -19.54 -2.96 3.09
C ALA A 46 -20.98 -2.55 2.72
N GLU A 47 -21.42 -1.39 3.14
CA GLU A 47 -22.72 -0.82 2.76
C GLU A 47 -22.83 -0.58 1.25
N GLY A 48 -21.74 -0.13 0.59
CA GLY A 48 -21.69 0.06 -0.87
C GLY A 48 -21.79 -1.27 -1.62
N VAL A 49 -21.10 -2.30 -1.12
CA VAL A 49 -21.17 -3.67 -1.66
C VAL A 49 -22.59 -4.24 -1.46
N PHE A 50 -23.09 -4.17 -0.24
CA PHE A 50 -24.43 -4.67 0.13
C PHE A 50 -25.54 -4.09 -0.76
N ARG A 51 -25.47 -2.81 -1.11
CA ARG A 51 -26.40 -2.15 -2.04
C ARG A 51 -26.14 -2.44 -3.51
N ARG A 52 -25.20 -3.32 -3.85
CA ARG A 52 -24.81 -3.69 -5.23
C ARG A 52 -24.48 -2.47 -6.11
N ASN A 53 -23.78 -1.50 -5.56
CA ASN A 53 -23.37 -0.30 -6.29
C ASN A 53 -22.30 -0.68 -7.33
N GLU A 54 -22.61 -0.50 -8.62
CA GLU A 54 -21.71 -0.82 -9.75
C GLU A 54 -20.33 -0.13 -9.60
N ARG A 55 -20.31 1.13 -9.21
CA ARG A 55 -19.07 1.85 -8.97
C ARG A 55 -18.21 1.20 -7.88
N THR A 56 -18.84 0.61 -6.86
CA THR A 56 -18.13 -0.13 -5.81
C THR A 56 -17.49 -1.39 -6.39
N ARG A 57 -18.17 -2.05 -7.33
CA ARG A 57 -17.65 -3.24 -8.01
C ARG A 57 -16.41 -2.93 -8.84
N GLU A 58 -16.35 -1.80 -9.53
CA GLU A 58 -15.19 -1.37 -10.30
C GLU A 58 -13.92 -1.24 -9.44
N TYR A 59 -14.04 -0.76 -8.19
CA TYR A 59 -12.92 -0.69 -7.25
C TYR A 59 -12.37 -2.05 -6.80
N LEU A 60 -13.14 -3.13 -7.03
CA LEU A 60 -12.75 -4.49 -6.65
C LEU A 60 -12.05 -5.23 -7.79
N ASP A 61 -12.05 -4.66 -9.01
CA ASP A 61 -11.51 -5.32 -10.19
C ASP A 61 -9.98 -5.52 -10.08
N PHE A 62 -9.54 -6.71 -10.48
CA PHE A 62 -8.12 -7.07 -10.55
C PHE A 62 -7.89 -8.18 -11.58
N ASP A 63 -6.66 -8.29 -12.06
CA ASP A 63 -6.25 -9.32 -13.02
C ASP A 63 -5.49 -10.46 -12.32
N ALA A 64 -5.40 -11.60 -12.98
CA ALA A 64 -4.71 -12.78 -12.47
C ALA A 64 -3.23 -12.52 -12.11
N CYS A 65 -2.56 -11.59 -12.82
CA CYS A 65 -1.18 -11.22 -12.53
C CYS A 65 -0.98 -10.52 -11.18
N GLU A 66 -2.06 -10.00 -10.57
CA GLU A 66 -2.00 -9.32 -9.27
C GLU A 66 -2.01 -10.29 -8.08
N ARG A 67 -2.34 -11.58 -8.31
CA ARG A 67 -2.42 -12.58 -7.23
C ARG A 67 -1.05 -12.88 -6.59
N PRO A 68 -1.02 -13.18 -5.27
CA PRO A 68 -2.15 -13.16 -4.34
C PRO A 68 -2.63 -11.74 -4.02
N ILE A 69 -3.95 -11.56 -4.04
CA ILE A 69 -4.60 -10.28 -3.79
C ILE A 69 -5.78 -10.41 -2.83
N GLY A 70 -5.84 -9.51 -1.86
CA GLY A 70 -6.97 -9.37 -0.95
C GLY A 70 -7.88 -8.21 -1.32
N VAL A 71 -9.17 -8.37 -1.03
CA VAL A 71 -10.13 -7.26 -1.08
C VAL A 71 -10.33 -6.68 0.31
N GLN A 72 -10.10 -5.37 0.45
CA GLN A 72 -10.24 -4.71 1.74
C GLN A 72 -11.64 -4.10 1.93
N LEU A 73 -12.30 -4.50 3.01
CA LEU A 73 -13.62 -4.01 3.41
C LEU A 73 -13.56 -3.17 4.68
N PHE A 74 -14.44 -2.18 4.79
CA PHE A 74 -14.69 -1.46 6.03
C PHE A 74 -16.18 -1.32 6.32
N GLY A 75 -16.53 -1.38 7.61
CA GLY A 75 -17.87 -1.22 8.14
C GLY A 75 -17.84 -1.41 9.65
N ALA A 76 -18.97 -1.16 10.31
CA ALA A 76 -19.14 -1.33 11.75
C ALA A 76 -20.31 -2.27 12.11
N ASP A 77 -21.02 -2.77 11.13
CA ASP A 77 -22.12 -3.73 11.31
C ASP A 77 -21.66 -5.11 10.85
N GLY A 78 -21.67 -6.09 11.76
CA GLY A 78 -21.19 -7.45 11.48
C GLY A 78 -22.02 -8.16 10.40
N THR A 79 -23.33 -7.95 10.39
CA THR A 79 -24.24 -8.59 9.41
C THR A 79 -23.98 -8.04 8.01
N HIS A 80 -23.92 -6.73 7.86
CA HIS A 80 -23.62 -6.10 6.57
C HIS A 80 -22.19 -6.43 6.08
N MET A 81 -21.22 -6.52 6.99
CA MET A 81 -19.84 -6.91 6.65
C MET A 81 -19.77 -8.36 6.18
N ALA A 82 -20.47 -9.28 6.83
CA ALA A 82 -20.55 -10.69 6.43
C ALA A 82 -21.18 -10.87 5.05
N GLU A 83 -22.32 -10.24 4.80
CA GLU A 83 -23.00 -10.31 3.51
C GLU A 83 -22.18 -9.65 2.38
N ALA A 84 -21.56 -8.51 2.67
CA ALA A 84 -20.66 -7.84 1.72
C ALA A 84 -19.45 -8.73 1.38
N ALA A 85 -18.86 -9.41 2.36
CA ALA A 85 -17.74 -10.30 2.14
C ALA A 85 -18.10 -11.47 1.24
N LYS A 86 -19.27 -12.14 1.48
CA LYS A 86 -19.80 -13.19 0.59
C LYS A 86 -19.96 -12.67 -0.84
N GLN A 87 -20.59 -11.52 -0.99
CA GLN A 87 -20.84 -10.92 -2.29
C GLN A 87 -19.54 -10.59 -3.05
N VAL A 88 -18.51 -10.12 -2.34
CA VAL A 88 -17.17 -9.90 -2.91
C VAL A 88 -16.54 -11.20 -3.38
N VAL A 89 -16.66 -12.28 -2.59
CA VAL A 89 -16.16 -13.61 -2.98
C VAL A 89 -16.84 -14.09 -4.26
N ASP A 90 -18.16 -13.93 -4.35
CA ASP A 90 -18.93 -14.32 -5.54
C ASP A 90 -18.57 -13.45 -6.77
N TRP A 91 -18.27 -12.18 -6.59
CA TRP A 91 -18.01 -11.25 -7.69
C TRP A 91 -16.62 -11.41 -8.31
N VAL A 92 -15.58 -11.53 -7.47
CA VAL A 92 -14.18 -11.40 -7.92
C VAL A 92 -13.26 -12.52 -7.44
N ALA A 93 -13.74 -13.44 -6.58
CA ALA A 93 -12.97 -14.58 -6.05
C ALA A 93 -11.53 -14.19 -5.61
N PRO A 94 -11.37 -13.30 -4.61
CA PRO A 94 -10.06 -12.89 -4.11
C PRO A 94 -9.34 -14.05 -3.41
N ASP A 95 -8.04 -13.91 -3.18
CA ASP A 95 -7.28 -14.91 -2.42
C ASP A 95 -7.54 -14.82 -0.90
N PHE A 96 -8.01 -13.66 -0.43
CA PHE A 96 -8.43 -13.41 0.97
C PHE A 96 -9.30 -12.15 1.07
N ILE A 97 -10.03 -12.03 2.18
CA ILE A 97 -10.69 -10.78 2.57
C ILE A 97 -9.80 -10.07 3.61
N ASP A 98 -9.63 -8.75 3.49
CA ASP A 98 -8.90 -7.94 4.47
C ASP A 98 -9.82 -6.94 5.17
N LEU A 99 -9.76 -6.86 6.50
CA LEU A 99 -10.59 -5.98 7.31
C LEU A 99 -9.86 -4.69 7.66
N ASN A 100 -10.44 -3.54 7.30
CA ASN A 100 -9.86 -2.25 7.62
C ASN A 100 -10.30 -1.77 9.01
N PHE A 101 -9.40 -1.87 9.99
CA PHE A 101 -9.54 -1.31 11.33
C PHE A 101 -8.50 -0.19 11.62
N GLY A 102 -7.92 0.39 10.56
CA GLY A 102 -6.85 1.37 10.68
C GLY A 102 -7.07 2.70 9.96
N CYS A 103 -8.09 2.84 9.12
CA CYS A 103 -8.33 4.07 8.35
C CYS A 103 -8.64 5.26 9.27
N PRO A 104 -7.84 6.37 9.21
CA PRO A 104 -8.06 7.54 10.05
C PRO A 104 -9.02 8.56 9.46
N VAL A 105 -9.49 8.36 8.23
CA VAL A 105 -10.28 9.34 7.47
C VAL A 105 -11.61 9.62 8.14
N ASN A 106 -11.93 10.90 8.38
CA ASN A 106 -13.12 11.33 9.11
C ASN A 106 -14.42 10.75 8.53
N LYS A 107 -14.56 10.62 7.20
CA LYS A 107 -15.74 10.03 6.55
C LYS A 107 -15.96 8.56 6.91
N VAL A 108 -14.90 7.80 7.18
CA VAL A 108 -14.96 6.41 7.63
C VAL A 108 -15.23 6.34 9.13
N VAL A 109 -14.49 7.13 9.90
CA VAL A 109 -14.60 7.20 11.37
C VAL A 109 -15.98 7.70 11.83
N ALA A 110 -16.57 8.66 11.13
CA ALA A 110 -17.92 9.18 11.44
C ALA A 110 -19.03 8.12 11.27
N LYS A 111 -18.74 7.03 10.54
CA LYS A 111 -19.61 5.86 10.41
C LYS A 111 -19.21 4.72 11.36
N ASN A 112 -18.47 5.02 12.40
CA ASN A 112 -17.90 4.06 13.35
C ASN A 112 -17.02 2.96 12.73
N GLY A 113 -16.54 3.14 11.48
CA GLY A 113 -15.68 2.18 10.79
C GLY A 113 -14.19 2.50 10.92
N GLY A 114 -13.34 1.65 10.35
CA GLY A 114 -11.90 1.83 10.34
C GLY A 114 -11.30 1.92 11.75
N SER A 115 -10.48 2.93 12.02
CA SER A 115 -9.81 3.09 13.31
C SER A 115 -10.74 3.43 14.49
N ALA A 116 -12.00 3.81 14.25
CA ALA A 116 -12.98 4.00 15.32
C ALA A 116 -13.22 2.71 16.13
N LEU A 117 -13.16 1.56 15.47
CA LEU A 117 -13.34 0.25 16.09
C LEU A 117 -12.23 -0.13 17.08
N LEU A 118 -11.08 0.54 17.06
CA LEU A 118 -10.04 0.35 18.08
C LEU A 118 -10.51 0.81 19.48
N LYS A 119 -11.54 1.66 19.57
CA LYS A 119 -12.15 2.08 20.83
C LYS A 119 -13.30 1.19 21.26
N ASP A 120 -13.81 0.34 20.36
CA ASP A 120 -14.97 -0.52 20.58
C ASP A 120 -14.63 -1.97 20.23
N CYS A 121 -13.89 -2.62 21.12
CA CYS A 121 -13.50 -4.02 20.95
C CYS A 121 -14.69 -4.99 20.82
N PRO A 122 -15.83 -4.80 21.51
CA PRO A 122 -17.03 -5.63 21.27
C PRO A 122 -17.52 -5.60 19.82
N THR A 123 -17.70 -4.40 19.25
CA THR A 123 -18.10 -4.26 17.84
C THR A 123 -17.03 -4.80 16.88
N LEU A 124 -15.73 -4.53 17.14
CA LEU A 124 -14.62 -5.09 16.37
C LEU A 124 -14.67 -6.63 16.35
N THR A 125 -14.91 -7.25 17.50
CA THR A 125 -15.05 -8.72 17.66
C THR A 125 -16.23 -9.24 16.84
N SER A 126 -17.38 -8.60 16.93
CA SER A 126 -18.60 -8.97 16.20
C SER A 126 -18.37 -8.93 14.68
N VAL A 127 -17.75 -7.85 14.18
CA VAL A 127 -17.43 -7.68 12.76
C VAL A 127 -16.45 -8.75 12.29
N ALA A 128 -15.32 -8.93 13.00
CA ALA A 128 -14.29 -9.89 12.60
C ALA A 128 -14.84 -11.32 12.56
N LYS A 129 -15.55 -11.74 13.63
CA LYS A 129 -16.15 -13.07 13.73
C LYS A 129 -17.19 -13.33 12.64
N ALA A 130 -18.08 -12.37 12.39
CA ALA A 130 -19.13 -12.50 11.37
C ALA A 130 -18.52 -12.68 9.97
N VAL A 131 -17.46 -11.94 9.61
CA VAL A 131 -16.82 -12.09 8.30
C VAL A 131 -16.07 -13.40 8.20
N VAL A 132 -15.29 -13.81 9.21
CA VAL A 132 -14.57 -15.08 9.21
C VAL A 132 -15.52 -16.24 9.00
N ASP A 133 -16.63 -16.29 9.76
CA ASP A 133 -17.61 -17.36 9.65
C ASP A 133 -18.33 -17.36 8.28
N ALA A 134 -18.55 -16.18 7.71
CA ALA A 134 -19.30 -16.02 6.47
C ALA A 134 -18.57 -16.49 5.22
N VAL A 135 -17.23 -16.36 5.19
CA VAL A 135 -16.42 -16.65 3.99
C VAL A 135 -15.54 -17.90 4.14
N ALA A 136 -15.64 -18.62 5.26
CA ALA A 136 -14.87 -19.84 5.45
C ALA A 136 -15.08 -20.82 4.27
N PRO A 137 -14.03 -21.46 3.73
CA PRO A 137 -12.65 -21.53 4.23
C PRO A 137 -11.70 -20.43 3.73
N LEU A 138 -12.19 -19.40 3.05
CA LEU A 138 -11.36 -18.30 2.54
C LEU A 138 -10.68 -17.58 3.73
N PRO A 139 -9.35 -17.34 3.70
CA PRO A 139 -8.68 -16.64 4.77
C PRO A 139 -9.17 -15.19 4.92
N VAL A 140 -9.25 -14.72 6.17
CA VAL A 140 -9.54 -13.31 6.49
C VAL A 140 -8.33 -12.73 7.21
N THR A 141 -7.83 -11.58 6.75
CA THR A 141 -6.77 -10.81 7.39
C THR A 141 -7.33 -9.50 7.94
N ALA A 142 -6.54 -8.79 8.72
CA ALA A 142 -6.95 -7.47 9.20
C ALA A 142 -5.77 -6.49 9.19
N LYS A 143 -6.09 -5.19 8.98
CA LYS A 143 -5.12 -4.10 9.08
C LYS A 143 -5.53 -3.11 10.16
N ILE A 144 -4.65 -2.91 11.16
CA ILE A 144 -4.88 -2.04 12.30
C ILE A 144 -3.86 -0.90 12.40
N ARG A 145 -4.12 0.05 13.28
CA ARG A 145 -3.16 0.96 13.89
C ARG A 145 -2.91 0.56 15.34
N ILE A 146 -1.86 1.13 15.96
CA ILE A 146 -1.51 0.76 17.34
C ILE A 146 -2.51 1.26 18.40
N GLY A 147 -3.42 2.16 18.04
CA GLY A 147 -4.46 2.70 18.92
C GLY A 147 -5.15 3.92 18.32
N TRP A 148 -6.07 4.50 19.09
CA TRP A 148 -6.76 5.73 18.69
C TRP A 148 -5.88 6.97 18.88
N ASP A 149 -5.28 7.13 20.04
CA ASP A 149 -4.34 8.19 20.42
C ASP A 149 -3.26 7.65 21.35
N ALA A 150 -2.39 8.52 21.87
CA ALA A 150 -1.27 8.14 22.70
C ALA A 150 -1.70 7.50 24.06
N ASP A 151 -2.87 7.90 24.58
CA ASP A 151 -3.38 7.43 25.86
C ASP A 151 -4.16 6.11 25.73
N SER A 152 -4.47 5.70 24.49
CA SER A 152 -5.28 4.51 24.18
C SER A 152 -4.61 3.54 23.22
N VAL A 153 -3.29 3.37 23.33
CA VAL A 153 -2.53 2.34 22.61
C VAL A 153 -2.97 0.95 23.10
N ASN A 154 -3.57 0.14 22.22
CA ASN A 154 -4.18 -1.15 22.59
C ASN A 154 -3.98 -2.26 21.53
N ALA A 155 -2.99 -2.11 20.66
CA ALA A 155 -2.77 -3.03 19.54
C ALA A 155 -2.58 -4.49 19.95
N VAL A 156 -1.88 -4.75 21.06
CA VAL A 156 -1.68 -6.11 21.60
C VAL A 156 -3.03 -6.76 21.92
N ARG A 157 -3.86 -6.08 22.71
CA ARG A 157 -5.19 -6.58 23.07
C ARG A 157 -6.08 -6.79 21.83
N VAL A 158 -6.03 -5.87 20.87
CA VAL A 158 -6.79 -5.98 19.61
C VAL A 158 -6.31 -7.18 18.80
N ALA A 159 -5.00 -7.39 18.71
CA ALA A 159 -4.42 -8.53 18.01
C ALA A 159 -4.86 -9.88 18.60
N GLU A 160 -4.82 -10.03 19.91
CA GLU A 160 -5.31 -11.24 20.61
C GLU A 160 -6.81 -11.48 20.36
N ILE A 161 -7.62 -10.44 20.33
CA ILE A 161 -9.04 -10.54 19.99
C ILE A 161 -9.22 -11.03 18.57
N LEU A 162 -8.51 -10.44 17.60
CA LEU A 162 -8.61 -10.79 16.20
C LEU A 162 -8.14 -12.22 15.92
N GLU A 163 -7.06 -12.66 16.57
CA GLU A 163 -6.61 -14.06 16.50
C GLU A 163 -7.69 -15.03 17.00
N ARG A 164 -8.31 -14.74 18.14
CA ARG A 164 -9.43 -15.55 18.67
C ARG A 164 -10.67 -15.55 17.75
N CYS A 165 -10.85 -14.51 16.94
CA CYS A 165 -11.91 -14.47 15.92
C CYS A 165 -11.60 -15.33 14.68
N GLY A 166 -10.37 -15.85 14.53
CA GLY A 166 -9.94 -16.64 13.38
C GLY A 166 -9.30 -15.81 12.26
N ILE A 167 -8.81 -14.61 12.55
CA ILE A 167 -8.00 -13.82 11.61
C ILE A 167 -6.71 -14.58 11.30
N ALA A 168 -6.38 -14.70 10.01
CA ALA A 168 -5.27 -15.51 9.53
C ALA A 168 -3.91 -14.77 9.52
N ALA A 169 -3.90 -13.44 9.43
CA ALA A 169 -2.71 -12.59 9.55
C ALA A 169 -3.10 -11.14 9.88
N LEU A 170 -2.16 -10.39 10.45
CA LEU A 170 -2.43 -9.03 10.94
C LEU A 170 -1.38 -8.04 10.43
N ALA A 171 -1.79 -7.00 9.68
CA ALA A 171 -0.94 -5.88 9.32
C ALA A 171 -1.07 -4.75 10.36
N VAL A 172 0.03 -4.33 10.97
CA VAL A 172 0.06 -3.34 12.04
C VAL A 172 0.81 -2.09 11.61
N HIS A 173 0.12 -0.94 11.52
CA HIS A 173 0.78 0.34 11.31
C HIS A 173 1.19 0.94 12.66
N GLY A 174 2.50 1.18 12.86
CA GLY A 174 3.10 1.65 14.09
C GLY A 174 2.73 3.08 14.52
N ARG A 175 1.59 3.61 14.09
CA ARG A 175 1.05 4.92 14.49
C ARG A 175 -0.36 4.82 15.00
N THR A 176 -0.72 5.68 15.92
CA THR A 176 -2.12 5.85 16.34
C THR A 176 -2.94 6.56 15.24
N ARG A 177 -4.26 6.54 15.39
CA ARG A 177 -5.17 7.32 14.51
C ARG A 177 -4.89 8.81 14.61
N ALA A 178 -4.68 9.31 15.83
CA ALA A 178 -4.45 10.74 16.08
C ALA A 178 -3.15 11.26 15.45
N GLN A 179 -2.09 10.44 15.42
CA GLN A 179 -0.84 10.80 14.76
C GLN A 179 -0.99 10.98 13.23
N GLY A 180 -1.96 10.31 12.60
CA GLY A 180 -2.03 10.32 11.13
C GLY A 180 -0.74 9.81 10.51
N TYR A 181 0.10 10.74 10.05
CA TYR A 181 1.46 10.47 9.53
C TYR A 181 2.55 11.27 10.25
N SER A 182 2.20 11.98 11.34
CA SER A 182 3.15 12.75 12.13
C SER A 182 4.01 11.85 13.03
N GLY A 183 5.20 12.35 13.40
CA GLY A 183 6.15 11.59 14.20
C GLY A 183 6.67 10.33 13.49
N GLU A 184 7.13 9.36 14.25
CA GLU A 184 7.67 8.09 13.77
C GLU A 184 6.72 6.92 14.09
N ALA A 185 6.81 5.84 13.30
CA ALA A 185 6.12 4.59 13.57
C ALA A 185 6.79 3.87 14.76
N ASP A 186 6.02 3.51 15.77
CA ASP A 186 6.52 2.76 16.92
C ASP A 186 6.61 1.27 16.60
N TRP A 187 7.80 0.83 16.22
CA TRP A 187 8.08 -0.57 15.90
C TRP A 187 8.17 -1.46 17.14
N ARG A 188 8.36 -0.91 18.33
CA ARG A 188 8.33 -1.70 19.57
C ARG A 188 6.93 -2.27 19.79
N VAL A 189 5.90 -1.44 19.63
CA VAL A 189 4.51 -1.90 19.74
C VAL A 189 4.18 -2.94 18.65
N ILE A 190 4.72 -2.81 17.44
CA ILE A 190 4.57 -3.86 16.40
C ILE A 190 5.24 -5.17 16.86
N GLY A 191 6.43 -5.09 17.44
CA GLY A 191 7.14 -6.24 18.01
C GLY A 191 6.37 -6.88 19.19
N ASP A 192 5.79 -6.07 20.09
CA ASP A 192 4.96 -6.55 21.20
C ASP A 192 3.73 -7.32 20.68
N VAL A 193 3.07 -6.80 19.62
CA VAL A 193 1.98 -7.51 18.97
C VAL A 193 2.46 -8.85 18.40
N ALA A 194 3.59 -8.86 17.68
CA ALA A 194 4.12 -10.09 17.08
C ALA A 194 4.51 -11.14 18.12
N GLN A 195 4.88 -10.72 19.33
CA GLN A 195 5.16 -11.65 20.44
C GLN A 195 3.90 -12.21 21.08
N ALA A 196 2.81 -11.44 21.11
CA ALA A 196 1.57 -11.79 21.80
C ALA A 196 0.69 -12.77 21.03
N VAL A 197 0.85 -12.88 19.70
CA VAL A 197 0.01 -13.75 18.85
C VAL A 197 0.83 -14.81 18.12
N THR A 198 0.15 -15.84 17.61
CA THR A 198 0.77 -16.93 16.83
C THR A 198 0.58 -16.74 15.32
N ILE A 199 -0.41 -15.94 14.91
CA ILE A 199 -0.65 -15.60 13.51
C ILE A 199 0.45 -14.67 12.97
N PRO A 200 0.75 -14.71 11.65
CA PRO A 200 1.74 -13.83 11.04
C PRO A 200 1.42 -12.35 11.24
N VAL A 201 2.41 -11.59 11.70
CA VAL A 201 2.33 -10.12 11.84
C VAL A 201 3.17 -9.43 10.78
N ILE A 202 2.52 -8.55 10.01
CA ILE A 202 3.11 -7.75 8.94
C ILE A 202 3.32 -6.33 9.47
N GLY A 203 4.59 -5.91 9.62
CA GLY A 203 4.92 -4.57 10.12
C GLY A 203 4.75 -3.50 9.03
N ASN A 204 4.19 -2.35 9.40
CA ASN A 204 3.97 -1.22 8.50
C ASN A 204 4.33 0.11 9.17
N GLY A 205 4.98 1.00 8.42
CA GLY A 205 5.32 2.36 8.83
C GLY A 205 6.80 2.68 8.65
N ASP A 206 7.08 3.81 8.01
CA ASP A 206 8.42 4.41 7.80
C ASP A 206 9.45 3.48 7.14
N LEU A 207 9.01 2.66 6.23
CA LEU A 207 9.85 1.79 5.42
C LEU A 207 10.14 2.49 4.09
N PHE A 208 11.24 3.26 4.03
CA PHE A 208 11.62 4.06 2.87
C PHE A 208 12.89 3.54 2.17
N SER A 209 13.55 2.53 2.73
CA SER A 209 14.77 1.95 2.17
C SER A 209 14.86 0.44 2.36
N PRO A 210 15.64 -0.27 1.51
CA PRO A 210 15.93 -1.70 1.69
C PRO A 210 16.57 -2.03 3.06
N GLN A 211 17.44 -1.15 3.55
CA GLN A 211 18.12 -1.34 4.83
C GLN A 211 17.13 -1.32 6.01
N GLU A 212 16.13 -0.41 5.97
CA GLU A 212 15.07 -0.40 7.00
C GLU A 212 14.28 -1.72 6.97
N VAL A 213 13.94 -2.24 5.80
CA VAL A 213 13.24 -3.51 5.66
C VAL A 213 14.09 -4.68 6.21
N MET A 214 15.39 -4.73 5.89
CA MET A 214 16.30 -5.74 6.41
C MET A 214 16.39 -5.70 7.94
N ARG A 215 16.48 -4.50 8.52
CA ARG A 215 16.46 -4.33 9.98
C ARG A 215 15.19 -4.90 10.60
N ARG A 216 14.02 -4.65 9.97
CA ARG A 216 12.73 -5.17 10.47
C ARG A 216 12.56 -6.66 10.28
N ARG A 217 13.14 -7.23 9.21
CA ARG A 217 13.19 -8.68 9.01
C ARG A 217 13.98 -9.38 10.13
N ALA A 218 14.97 -8.72 10.70
CA ALA A 218 15.77 -9.25 11.80
C ALA A 218 15.03 -9.18 13.16
N GLU A 219 13.92 -8.47 13.26
CA GLU A 219 13.12 -8.42 14.49
C GLU A 219 12.37 -9.77 14.71
N PRO A 220 12.38 -10.31 15.95
CA PRO A 220 11.74 -11.58 16.24
C PRO A 220 10.25 -11.56 15.87
N LYS A 221 9.78 -12.64 15.23
CA LYS A 221 8.37 -12.90 14.90
C LYS A 221 7.71 -11.91 13.93
N ILE A 222 8.42 -10.92 13.36
CA ILE A 222 7.89 -10.14 12.24
C ILE A 222 7.92 -11.05 11.01
N ALA A 223 6.73 -11.39 10.49
CA ALA A 223 6.58 -12.36 9.41
C ALA A 223 6.66 -11.74 8.00
N GLY A 224 6.52 -10.43 7.89
CA GLY A 224 6.58 -9.69 6.63
C GLY A 224 6.48 -8.19 6.86
N VAL A 225 6.56 -7.41 5.80
CA VAL A 225 6.40 -5.95 5.85
C VAL A 225 5.42 -5.44 4.80
N MET A 226 4.85 -4.27 5.08
CA MET A 226 3.91 -3.61 4.17
C MET A 226 4.42 -2.22 3.82
N ILE A 227 4.65 -1.97 2.53
CA ILE A 227 5.18 -0.72 1.98
C ILE A 227 4.02 0.18 1.54
N GLY A 228 4.00 1.41 2.02
CA GLY A 228 2.98 2.41 1.64
C GLY A 228 3.61 3.57 0.87
N ARG A 229 3.85 4.69 1.56
CA ARG A 229 4.25 5.98 0.98
C ARG A 229 5.52 5.93 0.12
N ALA A 230 6.45 5.03 0.41
CA ALA A 230 7.65 4.86 -0.40
C ALA A 230 7.31 4.42 -1.83
N ALA A 231 6.36 3.49 -1.99
CA ALA A 231 5.93 3.02 -3.30
C ALA A 231 5.28 4.12 -4.14
N MET A 232 4.61 5.10 -3.53
CA MET A 232 3.95 6.20 -4.26
C MET A 232 4.93 7.04 -5.08
N SER A 233 6.15 7.21 -4.60
CA SER A 233 7.19 8.01 -5.26
C SER A 233 8.23 7.16 -5.98
N ALA A 234 8.31 5.86 -5.67
CA ALA A 234 9.31 4.95 -6.18
C ALA A 234 8.78 3.49 -6.17
N PRO A 235 7.90 3.09 -7.11
CA PRO A 235 7.38 1.72 -7.12
C PRO A 235 8.47 0.66 -7.30
N TRP A 236 9.60 1.00 -7.90
CA TRP A 236 10.80 0.16 -8.00
C TRP A 236 11.45 -0.19 -6.66
N ILE A 237 10.99 0.40 -5.54
CA ILE A 237 11.47 0.06 -4.20
C ILE A 237 11.30 -1.43 -3.88
N PHE A 238 10.28 -2.07 -4.41
CA PHE A 238 10.07 -3.51 -4.23
C PHE A 238 11.24 -4.32 -4.83
N ARG A 239 11.68 -4.00 -6.05
CA ARG A 239 12.85 -4.63 -6.70
C ARG A 239 14.13 -4.41 -5.90
N GLN A 240 14.32 -3.18 -5.40
CA GLN A 240 15.48 -2.83 -4.59
C GLN A 240 15.50 -3.59 -3.25
N ILE A 241 14.35 -3.72 -2.58
CA ILE A 241 14.21 -4.51 -1.36
C ILE A 241 14.52 -5.98 -1.63
N LYS A 242 13.92 -6.57 -2.67
CA LYS A 242 14.17 -7.97 -3.05
C LYS A 242 15.64 -8.25 -3.32
N HIS A 243 16.29 -7.39 -4.08
CA HIS A 243 17.72 -7.50 -4.35
C HIS A 243 18.53 -7.46 -3.06
N TYR A 244 18.30 -6.48 -2.20
CA TYR A 244 19.02 -6.32 -0.95
C TYR A 244 18.81 -7.49 0.03
N LEU A 245 17.57 -7.99 0.13
CA LEU A 245 17.26 -9.16 0.95
C LEU A 245 17.93 -10.45 0.46
N ALA A 246 18.18 -10.55 -0.84
CA ALA A 246 18.83 -11.70 -1.47
C ALA A 246 20.37 -11.65 -1.42
N THR A 247 20.95 -10.47 -1.57
CA THR A 247 22.40 -10.30 -1.77
C THR A 247 23.13 -9.59 -0.63
N GLY A 248 22.41 -8.81 0.18
CA GLY A 248 23.00 -7.88 1.16
C GLY A 248 23.55 -6.61 0.53
N GLU A 249 23.46 -6.45 -0.79
CA GLU A 249 24.01 -5.31 -1.53
C GLU A 249 22.90 -4.39 -2.05
N LEU A 250 23.14 -3.09 -2.04
CA LEU A 250 22.22 -2.12 -2.62
C LEU A 250 22.28 -2.18 -4.15
N SER A 251 21.13 -2.37 -4.79
CA SER A 251 21.06 -2.15 -6.24
C SER A 251 21.19 -0.64 -6.55
N PRO A 252 21.80 -0.28 -7.69
CA PRO A 252 21.76 1.10 -8.15
C PRO A 252 20.33 1.65 -8.20
N ALA A 253 20.18 2.95 -7.93
CA ALA A 253 18.92 3.62 -8.20
C ALA A 253 18.63 3.56 -9.71
N PRO A 254 17.37 3.44 -10.14
CA PRO A 254 17.05 3.52 -11.55
C PRO A 254 17.53 4.85 -12.14
N GLU A 255 18.07 4.78 -13.36
CA GLU A 255 18.47 5.98 -14.10
C GLU A 255 17.27 6.91 -14.31
N LEU A 256 17.56 8.19 -14.58
CA LEU A 256 16.49 9.18 -14.73
C LEU A 256 15.54 8.83 -15.87
N SER A 257 16.05 8.29 -16.97
CA SER A 257 15.27 7.77 -18.11
C SER A 257 14.35 6.62 -17.68
N GLU A 258 14.87 5.61 -16.97
CA GLU A 258 14.07 4.48 -16.48
C GLU A 258 12.92 4.94 -15.57
N ARG A 259 13.16 5.98 -14.76
CA ARG A 259 12.10 6.56 -13.90
C ARG A 259 11.02 7.23 -14.72
N TRP A 260 11.40 7.94 -15.80
CA TRP A 260 10.44 8.54 -16.71
C TRP A 260 9.65 7.50 -17.50
N ASP A 261 10.31 6.43 -17.96
CA ASP A 261 9.64 5.31 -18.62
C ASP A 261 8.55 4.70 -17.74
N ALA A 262 8.86 4.49 -16.45
CA ALA A 262 7.89 3.99 -15.49
C ALA A 262 6.71 4.94 -15.26
N ILE A 263 6.93 6.25 -15.27
CA ILE A 263 5.89 7.27 -15.10
C ILE A 263 5.00 7.36 -16.34
N ILE A 264 5.60 7.40 -17.53
CA ILE A 264 4.89 7.46 -18.82
C ILE A 264 4.03 6.19 -18.98
N GLU A 265 4.62 5.03 -18.69
CA GLU A 265 3.88 3.76 -18.74
C GLU A 265 2.71 3.75 -17.76
N HIS A 266 2.89 4.29 -16.53
CA HIS A 266 1.78 4.41 -15.59
C HIS A 266 0.67 5.32 -16.15
N CYS A 267 1.01 6.48 -16.70
CA CYS A 267 0.04 7.40 -17.31
C CYS A 267 -0.69 6.75 -18.48
N ARG A 268 0.03 6.05 -19.37
CA ARG A 268 -0.55 5.36 -20.52
C ARG A 268 -1.56 4.30 -20.09
N ARG A 269 -1.15 3.38 -19.22
CA ARG A 269 -2.03 2.31 -18.73
C ARG A 269 -3.22 2.85 -17.94
N HIS A 270 -3.03 3.96 -17.21
CA HIS A 270 -4.12 4.60 -16.49
C HIS A 270 -5.14 5.22 -17.46
N ALA A 271 -4.69 5.86 -18.55
CA ALA A 271 -5.56 6.38 -19.60
C ALA A 271 -6.34 5.26 -20.32
N GLU A 272 -5.66 4.17 -20.67
CA GLU A 272 -6.29 2.99 -21.29
C GLU A 272 -7.37 2.38 -20.39
N ASN A 273 -7.08 2.25 -19.09
CA ASN A 273 -8.02 1.68 -18.11
C ASN A 273 -9.22 2.60 -17.84
N TRP A 274 -9.05 3.92 -17.95
CA TRP A 274 -10.11 4.90 -17.68
C TRP A 274 -11.04 5.11 -18.87
N GLY A 275 -10.53 4.98 -20.09
CA GLY A 275 -11.27 5.18 -21.34
C GLY A 275 -11.46 6.63 -21.77
N ASP A 276 -11.00 7.60 -20.96
CA ASP A 276 -10.95 9.04 -21.27
C ASP A 276 -9.57 9.56 -20.85
N GLU A 277 -8.71 9.83 -21.83
CA GLU A 277 -7.31 10.22 -21.59
C GLU A 277 -7.20 11.52 -20.78
N GLU A 278 -7.99 12.53 -21.11
CA GLU A 278 -7.89 13.83 -20.44
C GLU A 278 -8.27 13.73 -18.97
N GLN A 279 -9.35 13.04 -18.65
CA GLN A 279 -9.76 12.82 -17.26
C GLN A 279 -8.75 11.96 -16.51
N ALA A 280 -8.23 10.91 -17.13
CA ALA A 280 -7.22 10.03 -16.57
C ALA A 280 -5.93 10.79 -16.23
N ILE A 281 -5.39 11.56 -17.17
CA ILE A 281 -4.14 12.31 -16.95
C ILE A 281 -4.34 13.41 -15.91
N ARG A 282 -5.49 14.07 -15.89
CA ARG A 282 -5.82 15.02 -14.81
C ARG A 282 -5.86 14.34 -13.43
N ALA A 283 -6.40 13.12 -13.34
CA ALA A 283 -6.39 12.33 -12.10
C ALA A 283 -4.96 11.93 -11.69
N MET A 284 -4.06 11.70 -12.66
CA MET A 284 -2.65 11.39 -12.40
C MET A 284 -1.83 12.55 -11.81
N ARG A 285 -2.30 13.79 -11.83
CA ARG A 285 -1.54 14.96 -11.31
C ARG A 285 -1.01 14.74 -9.89
N ALA A 286 -1.82 14.21 -8.98
CA ALA A 286 -1.40 13.92 -7.62
C ALA A 286 -0.28 12.86 -7.55
N ARG A 287 -0.32 11.87 -8.45
CA ARG A 287 0.70 10.84 -8.58
C ARG A 287 2.01 11.39 -9.15
N LEU A 288 1.93 12.20 -10.20
CA LEU A 288 3.07 12.89 -10.78
C LEU A 288 3.77 13.78 -9.74
N MET A 289 2.99 14.47 -8.86
CA MET A 289 3.54 15.19 -7.72
C MET A 289 4.31 14.28 -6.76
N ALA A 290 3.82 13.07 -6.50
CA ALA A 290 4.50 12.11 -5.63
C ALA A 290 5.80 11.61 -6.26
N TYR A 291 5.78 11.24 -7.54
CA TYR A 291 6.96 10.81 -8.30
C TYR A 291 8.07 11.87 -8.32
N SER A 292 7.71 13.16 -8.45
CA SER A 292 8.67 14.24 -8.53
C SER A 292 9.57 14.40 -7.30
N LYS A 293 9.21 13.83 -6.14
CA LYS A 293 9.95 14.04 -4.88
C LYS A 293 11.41 13.65 -4.95
N ASN A 294 11.74 12.66 -5.77
CA ASN A 294 13.09 12.10 -5.90
C ASN A 294 13.76 12.49 -7.22
N PHE A 295 13.27 13.54 -7.88
CA PHE A 295 13.80 14.02 -9.16
C PHE A 295 14.61 15.30 -8.96
N PRO A 296 15.68 15.51 -9.77
CA PRO A 296 16.26 16.84 -9.93
C PRO A 296 15.16 17.84 -10.29
N GLU A 297 15.37 19.12 -9.99
CA GLU A 297 14.41 20.17 -10.34
C GLU A 297 12.94 19.90 -9.92
N ALA A 298 12.72 19.11 -8.85
CA ALA A 298 11.39 18.67 -8.39
C ALA A 298 10.37 19.82 -8.26
N LYS A 299 10.80 21.03 -7.89
CA LYS A 299 9.93 22.20 -7.77
C LYS A 299 9.41 22.69 -9.13
N ALA A 300 10.28 22.68 -10.14
CA ALA A 300 9.92 23.05 -11.51
C ALA A 300 8.98 22.01 -12.12
N LEU A 301 9.29 20.71 -11.96
CA LEU A 301 8.42 19.61 -12.40
C LEU A 301 7.02 19.71 -11.80
N ARG A 302 6.89 19.94 -10.50
CA ARG A 302 5.59 20.09 -9.84
C ARG A 302 4.74 21.20 -10.43
N LYS A 303 5.35 22.34 -10.84
CA LYS A 303 4.63 23.41 -11.53
C LYS A 303 4.08 22.95 -12.88
N LYS A 304 4.89 22.20 -13.67
CA LYS A 304 4.47 21.67 -14.97
C LYS A 304 3.33 20.65 -14.79
N PHE A 305 3.44 19.73 -13.84
CA PHE A 305 2.45 18.68 -13.59
C PHE A 305 1.06 19.21 -13.17
N GLN A 306 0.96 20.41 -12.66
CA GLN A 306 -0.35 21.02 -12.35
C GLN A 306 -1.21 21.24 -13.60
N HIS A 307 -0.59 21.32 -14.78
CA HIS A 307 -1.25 21.72 -16.03
C HIS A 307 -1.38 20.59 -17.05
N VAL A 308 -0.80 19.41 -16.79
CA VAL A 308 -0.91 18.28 -17.73
C VAL A 308 -2.36 17.85 -17.93
N ALA A 309 -2.74 17.57 -19.17
CA ALA A 309 -4.05 17.09 -19.54
C ALA A 309 -3.99 15.89 -20.50
N THR A 310 -2.87 15.67 -21.17
CA THR A 310 -2.67 14.59 -22.15
C THR A 310 -1.40 13.79 -21.83
N LEU A 311 -1.30 12.58 -22.36
CA LEU A 311 -0.08 11.79 -22.27
C LEU A 311 1.09 12.50 -22.95
N ALA A 312 0.84 13.15 -24.10
CA ALA A 312 1.84 13.96 -24.79
C ALA A 312 2.41 15.11 -23.95
N ASP A 313 1.61 15.71 -23.04
CA ASP A 313 2.13 16.71 -22.09
C ASP A 313 3.15 16.09 -21.13
N VAL A 314 2.91 14.87 -20.66
CA VAL A 314 3.82 14.16 -19.74
C VAL A 314 5.09 13.77 -20.49
N GLU A 315 4.99 13.22 -21.68
CA GLU A 315 6.12 12.84 -22.54
C GLU A 315 7.02 14.05 -22.87
N ARG A 316 6.43 15.17 -23.29
CA ARG A 316 7.17 16.41 -23.54
C ARG A 316 7.90 16.92 -22.28
N ILE A 317 7.29 16.87 -21.12
CA ILE A 317 7.92 17.26 -19.84
C ILE A 317 9.10 16.33 -19.52
N ALA A 318 8.98 15.04 -19.83
CA ALA A 318 10.05 14.07 -19.64
C ALA A 318 11.25 14.38 -20.55
N GLU A 319 11.01 14.62 -21.85
CA GLU A 319 12.04 14.99 -22.81
C GLU A 319 12.79 16.25 -22.42
N GLU A 320 12.07 17.33 -22.07
CA GLU A 320 12.66 18.58 -21.61
C GLU A 320 13.51 18.41 -20.35
N HIS A 321 13.03 17.59 -19.40
CA HIS A 321 13.73 17.35 -18.15
C HIS A 321 15.00 16.51 -18.36
N LEU A 322 14.95 15.48 -19.20
CA LEU A 322 16.09 14.64 -19.55
C LEU A 322 17.17 15.46 -20.26
N ALA A 323 16.80 16.31 -21.23
CA ALA A 323 17.72 17.20 -21.93
C ALA A 323 18.41 18.18 -20.97
N THR A 324 17.66 18.75 -20.01
CA THR A 324 18.22 19.65 -19.00
C THR A 324 19.20 18.93 -18.08
N ALA A 325 18.87 17.72 -17.64
CA ALA A 325 19.75 16.93 -16.77
C ALA A 325 21.05 16.52 -17.48
N ALA A 326 21.00 16.18 -18.77
CA ALA A 326 22.19 15.85 -19.57
C ALA A 326 23.15 17.05 -19.68
N THR A 327 22.62 18.24 -19.98
CA THR A 327 23.44 19.47 -20.07
C THR A 327 24.08 19.84 -18.73
N MET A 328 23.41 19.64 -17.60
CA MET A 328 23.99 19.89 -16.27
C MET A 328 25.11 18.89 -15.94
N SER A 329 24.98 17.63 -16.32
CA SER A 329 26.01 16.60 -16.14
C SER A 329 27.28 16.92 -16.94
N ASP A 330 27.15 17.39 -18.17
CA ASP A 330 28.27 17.77 -19.03
C ASP A 330 29.00 18.99 -18.49
N PHE A 331 28.31 19.96 -17.91
CA PHE A 331 28.91 21.13 -17.27
C PHE A 331 29.73 20.76 -16.04
N VAL A 332 29.24 19.85 -15.21
CA VAL A 332 29.94 19.36 -14.01
C VAL A 332 31.16 18.53 -14.42
N GLY A 333 31.06 17.70 -15.47
CA GLY A 333 32.17 16.92 -16.02
C GLY A 333 33.29 17.78 -16.57
N GLN A 334 32.98 18.91 -17.24
CA GLN A 334 33.98 19.85 -17.77
C GLN A 334 34.68 20.71 -16.69
N ALA A 335 33.99 21.00 -15.58
CA ALA A 335 34.55 21.79 -14.49
C ALA A 335 35.61 21.04 -13.65
N PHE A 336 35.71 19.72 -13.80
CA PHE A 336 36.70 18.87 -13.11
C PHE A 336 37.83 18.34 -13.99
N LEU A 337 37.96 18.78 -15.23
CA LEU A 337 39.16 18.47 -16.01
C LEU A 337 40.33 19.38 -15.52
N PRO A 338 41.46 18.80 -15.05
CA PRO A 338 42.61 19.61 -14.69
C PRO A 338 43.08 20.34 -15.93
N ALA A 339 43.32 21.66 -15.79
CA ALA A 339 43.95 22.44 -16.84
C ALA A 339 45.31 21.78 -17.16
N THR A 340 45.42 21.17 -18.33
CA THR A 340 46.69 20.69 -18.85
C THR A 340 47.60 21.90 -19.10
N ALA A 341 48.62 22.03 -18.30
CA ALA A 341 49.74 23.00 -18.49
C ALA A 341 50.64 22.52 -19.61
#